data_6dfa2a52b1111f7543bfb85e34a9914f
#
_entry.id   6dfa2a52b1111f7543bfb85e34a9914f
#
_cell.length_a   1.000
_cell.length_b   1.000
_cell.length_c   1.000
_cell.angle_alpha   90.00
_cell.angle_beta   90.00
_cell.angle_gamma   90.00
#
_symmetry.space_group_name_H-M   'P 1'
#
loop_
_entity.id
_entity.type
_entity.pdbx_description
1 polymer ?
#
loop_
_entity_poly.entity_id
_entity_poly.type
_entity_poly.pdbx_seq_one_letter_code
_entity_poly.pdbx_strand_id
1 'polypeptide(L)'
;MTYTKFMADQLDAHPDWRICLEIEPETWDTVAVKTPIDYERFKSMISSPRIEFTNPAYAQPYMYNISGESIIRQLQYGMDKIKSHFPDVEFVTYAVEEPCFTNSLPMILSQAGFKYASIKCPNTCWGGYSAPFGKGIVEWTSPDGSTLTAVPRYQCEALQDSSVWQTIAWGNTDEYIRACEEARVYKPVGMCYQDAGWTYGPWLGYGDKVRKYVTWREYFEIIAPDAPKEVYNMSQEDVRAGLMWGSQVLQRLSRQVRRTENNIVMAEKIGSMETILSGRKYRQALIDEAWRTLMLSQHHDCWIVPYNRLNKKGTWADNVSLWTAAADACCKDAIASVISEPEEDSAQYISVFNTVAAARESVVKLGLGKDAPKSFRLKNSKGHNVPFAIEGDTLVFKASAPSFGLAVYKIEPSKRSCAVRTTVSEHRDAPVTVSTDLYSVTFDPIAGGAITSLIEKNTGREFADKSSERRINELRGFFYDED
;
A
#
# COMPACT_ATOMS: atom_id res chain seq x y z
N MET A 1 -26.37 -7.81 -19.03
CA MET A 1 -26.04 -9.15 -18.46
C MET A 1 -25.21 -8.88 -17.25
N THR A 2 -25.51 -9.51 -16.12
CA THR A 2 -24.68 -9.37 -14.91
C THR A 2 -23.46 -10.27 -15.02
N TYR A 3 -22.39 -9.91 -14.37
CA TYR A 3 -21.15 -10.68 -14.46
C TYR A 3 -21.27 -12.05 -13.79
N THR A 4 -21.96 -12.13 -12.66
CA THR A 4 -22.30 -13.41 -12.01
C THR A 4 -23.14 -14.33 -12.90
N LYS A 5 -24.12 -13.76 -13.62
CA LYS A 5 -24.87 -14.52 -14.62
C LYS A 5 -23.97 -15.05 -15.74
N PHE A 6 -23.08 -14.19 -16.25
CA PHE A 6 -22.13 -14.59 -17.29
C PHE A 6 -21.25 -15.76 -16.83
N MET A 7 -20.63 -15.65 -15.65
CA MET A 7 -19.79 -16.73 -15.12
C MET A 7 -20.55 -18.04 -14.94
N ALA A 8 -21.76 -17.98 -14.38
CA ALA A 8 -22.62 -19.16 -14.20
C ALA A 8 -22.98 -19.79 -15.55
N ASP A 9 -23.39 -18.99 -16.53
CA ASP A 9 -23.73 -19.48 -17.87
C ASP A 9 -22.53 -20.15 -18.56
N GLN A 10 -21.33 -19.60 -18.42
CA GLN A 10 -20.12 -20.20 -19.01
C GLN A 10 -19.75 -21.52 -18.32
N LEU A 11 -19.84 -21.58 -16.99
CA LEU A 11 -19.57 -22.82 -16.25
C LEU A 11 -20.58 -23.93 -16.55
N ASP A 12 -21.84 -23.58 -16.83
CA ASP A 12 -22.86 -24.56 -17.24
C ASP A 12 -22.67 -25.02 -18.71
N ALA A 13 -22.30 -24.08 -19.59
CA ALA A 13 -22.07 -24.41 -21.01
C ALA A 13 -20.75 -25.19 -21.22
N HIS A 14 -19.77 -25.04 -20.35
CA HIS A 14 -18.45 -25.63 -20.47
C HIS A 14 -18.08 -26.39 -19.18
N PRO A 15 -18.47 -27.67 -19.05
CA PRO A 15 -18.25 -28.47 -17.84
C PRO A 15 -16.78 -28.67 -17.47
N ASP A 16 -15.87 -28.57 -18.43
CA ASP A 16 -14.42 -28.67 -18.26
C ASP A 16 -13.75 -27.36 -17.80
N TRP A 17 -14.45 -26.23 -17.85
CA TRP A 17 -13.89 -24.96 -17.45
C TRP A 17 -13.71 -24.84 -15.95
N ARG A 18 -12.68 -24.07 -15.60
CA ARG A 18 -12.31 -23.67 -14.24
C ARG A 18 -12.18 -22.15 -14.20
N ILE A 19 -12.54 -21.53 -13.10
CA ILE A 19 -12.34 -20.09 -12.88
C ILE A 19 -11.64 -19.86 -11.56
N CYS A 20 -10.68 -18.93 -11.58
CA CYS A 20 -10.08 -18.33 -10.41
C CYS A 20 -10.60 -16.92 -10.30
N LEU A 21 -11.04 -16.52 -9.11
CA LEU A 21 -11.71 -15.25 -8.88
C LEU A 21 -10.80 -14.29 -8.15
N GLU A 22 -10.64 -13.13 -8.75
CA GLU A 22 -10.06 -11.94 -8.17
C GLU A 22 -11.11 -10.83 -8.29
N ILE A 23 -11.94 -10.69 -7.28
CA ILE A 23 -13.06 -9.74 -7.24
C ILE A 23 -13.03 -9.03 -5.89
N GLU A 24 -13.07 -7.71 -5.90
CA GLU A 24 -13.12 -6.91 -4.69
C GLU A 24 -14.29 -7.33 -3.80
N PRO A 25 -14.03 -7.65 -2.53
CA PRO A 25 -15.03 -8.21 -1.63
C PRO A 25 -16.31 -7.38 -1.46
N GLU A 26 -16.20 -6.04 -1.50
CA GLU A 26 -17.36 -5.13 -1.44
C GLU A 26 -18.32 -5.28 -2.64
N THR A 27 -17.84 -5.79 -3.76
CA THR A 27 -18.67 -6.04 -4.95
C THR A 27 -19.79 -7.02 -4.65
N TRP A 28 -19.58 -7.97 -3.77
CA TRP A 28 -20.57 -9.00 -3.42
C TRP A 28 -21.81 -8.44 -2.73
N ASP A 29 -21.68 -7.41 -1.88
CA ASP A 29 -22.84 -6.70 -1.30
C ASP A 29 -23.70 -6.08 -2.40
N THR A 30 -23.03 -5.43 -3.36
CA THR A 30 -23.71 -4.79 -4.48
C THR A 30 -24.42 -5.80 -5.38
N VAL A 31 -23.77 -6.91 -5.68
CA VAL A 31 -24.31 -7.97 -6.53
C VAL A 31 -25.50 -8.65 -5.85
N ALA A 32 -25.39 -8.96 -4.56
CA ALA A 32 -26.48 -9.57 -3.79
C ALA A 32 -27.75 -8.71 -3.77
N VAL A 33 -27.60 -7.39 -3.72
CA VAL A 33 -28.74 -6.46 -3.69
C VAL A 33 -29.29 -6.16 -5.09
N LYS A 34 -28.41 -5.93 -6.07
CA LYS A 34 -28.83 -5.51 -7.40
C LYS A 34 -29.29 -6.64 -8.31
N THR A 35 -28.77 -7.85 -8.09
CA THR A 35 -29.03 -9.02 -8.95
C THR A 35 -29.17 -10.29 -8.12
N PRO A 36 -30.13 -10.34 -7.19
CA PRO A 36 -30.23 -11.40 -6.19
C PRO A 36 -30.39 -12.80 -6.83
N ILE A 37 -31.12 -12.92 -7.94
CA ILE A 37 -31.34 -14.22 -8.62
C ILE A 37 -30.02 -14.76 -9.19
N ASP A 38 -29.25 -13.93 -9.88
CA ASP A 38 -27.95 -14.32 -10.44
C ASP A 38 -26.93 -14.57 -9.34
N TYR A 39 -26.98 -13.79 -8.26
CA TYR A 39 -26.14 -13.99 -7.09
C TYR A 39 -26.39 -15.33 -6.41
N GLU A 40 -27.65 -15.67 -6.09
CA GLU A 40 -27.98 -16.95 -5.43
C GLU A 40 -27.65 -18.16 -6.34
N ARG A 41 -27.88 -18.05 -7.65
CA ARG A 41 -27.43 -19.08 -8.60
C ARG A 41 -25.93 -19.29 -8.54
N PHE A 42 -25.15 -18.20 -8.62
CA PHE A 42 -23.70 -18.29 -8.57
C PHE A 42 -23.22 -18.81 -7.20
N LYS A 43 -23.83 -18.33 -6.12
CA LYS A 43 -23.55 -18.80 -4.76
C LYS A 43 -23.74 -20.31 -4.61
N SER A 44 -24.76 -20.90 -5.23
CA SER A 44 -24.97 -22.36 -5.21
C SER A 44 -23.87 -23.16 -5.94
N MET A 45 -23.05 -22.51 -6.77
CA MET A 45 -21.96 -23.13 -7.52
C MET A 45 -20.60 -23.04 -6.80
N ILE A 46 -20.47 -22.20 -5.77
CA ILE A 46 -19.18 -21.90 -5.10
C ILE A 46 -18.53 -23.12 -4.46
N SER A 47 -19.30 -24.10 -4.00
CA SER A 47 -18.75 -25.36 -3.45
C SER A 47 -18.13 -26.28 -4.52
N SER A 48 -18.29 -25.94 -5.80
CA SER A 48 -17.68 -26.69 -6.89
C SER A 48 -16.16 -26.51 -6.89
N PRO A 49 -15.36 -27.59 -7.06
CA PRO A 49 -13.91 -27.47 -7.18
C PRO A 49 -13.46 -26.70 -8.44
N ARG A 50 -14.40 -26.35 -9.32
CA ARG A 50 -14.14 -25.55 -10.51
C ARG A 50 -14.01 -24.05 -10.25
N ILE A 51 -14.28 -23.60 -9.03
CA ILE A 51 -14.23 -22.20 -8.64
C ILE A 51 -13.24 -22.05 -7.48
N GLU A 52 -12.28 -21.14 -7.64
CA GLU A 52 -11.29 -20.82 -6.60
C GLU A 52 -11.19 -19.30 -6.41
N PHE A 53 -11.22 -18.85 -5.17
CA PHE A 53 -10.93 -17.45 -4.82
C PHE A 53 -9.43 -17.29 -4.58
N THR A 54 -8.77 -16.44 -5.36
CA THR A 54 -7.30 -16.34 -5.38
C THR A 54 -6.75 -15.03 -4.80
N ASN A 55 -7.51 -13.95 -4.83
CA ASN A 55 -7.13 -12.71 -4.19
C ASN A 55 -8.26 -12.18 -3.30
N PRO A 56 -8.17 -12.38 -1.99
CA PRO A 56 -9.16 -11.85 -1.07
C PRO A 56 -8.84 -10.44 -0.57
N ALA A 57 -7.80 -9.77 -1.08
CA ALA A 57 -7.50 -8.41 -0.63
C ALA A 57 -8.71 -7.50 -0.81
N TYR A 58 -8.99 -6.67 0.22
CA TYR A 58 -10.21 -5.86 0.28
C TYR A 58 -10.38 -4.91 -0.92
N ALA A 59 -9.27 -4.39 -1.45
CA ALA A 59 -9.28 -3.45 -2.56
C ALA A 59 -8.08 -3.60 -3.51
N GLN A 60 -7.46 -4.75 -3.62
CA GLN A 60 -6.39 -5.05 -4.57
C GLN A 60 -5.28 -3.97 -4.65
N PRO A 61 -4.58 -3.68 -3.55
CA PRO A 61 -3.58 -2.62 -3.51
C PRO A 61 -2.25 -3.05 -4.11
N TYR A 62 -1.43 -2.08 -4.54
CA TYR A 62 -0.01 -2.31 -4.71
C TYR A 62 0.66 -2.51 -3.35
N MET A 63 0.89 -3.76 -2.95
CA MET A 63 1.36 -4.09 -1.59
C MET A 63 2.75 -3.53 -1.28
N TYR A 64 3.60 -3.29 -2.28
CA TYR A 64 4.89 -2.63 -2.08
C TYR A 64 4.77 -1.14 -1.70
N ASN A 65 3.58 -0.54 -1.83
CA ASN A 65 3.37 0.90 -1.59
C ASN A 65 2.47 1.20 -0.38
N ILE A 66 2.07 0.19 0.37
CA ILE A 66 1.31 0.30 1.63
C ILE A 66 2.09 -0.31 2.80
N SER A 67 1.67 -0.07 4.04
CA SER A 67 2.35 -0.65 5.20
C SER A 67 2.04 -2.13 5.38
N GLY A 68 2.88 -2.83 6.16
CA GLY A 68 2.60 -4.21 6.55
C GLY A 68 1.27 -4.36 7.29
N GLU A 69 0.89 -3.39 8.13
CA GLU A 69 -0.41 -3.38 8.80
C GLU A 69 -1.55 -3.31 7.79
N SER A 70 -1.47 -2.43 6.79
CA SER A 70 -2.46 -2.37 5.72
C SER A 70 -2.54 -3.68 4.93
N ILE A 71 -1.42 -4.33 4.62
CA ILE A 71 -1.42 -5.62 3.92
C ILE A 71 -2.20 -6.66 4.74
N ILE A 72 -1.93 -6.74 6.04
CA ILE A 72 -2.64 -7.68 6.93
C ILE A 72 -4.13 -7.35 6.96
N ARG A 73 -4.51 -6.07 7.10
CA ARG A 73 -5.91 -5.63 7.12
C ARG A 73 -6.61 -5.88 5.78
N GLN A 74 -5.95 -5.63 4.66
CA GLN A 74 -6.48 -5.94 3.32
C GLN A 74 -6.88 -7.41 3.21
N LEU A 75 -6.02 -8.33 3.64
CA LEU A 75 -6.31 -9.75 3.62
C LEU A 75 -7.40 -10.13 4.64
N GLN A 76 -7.28 -9.68 5.89
CA GLN A 76 -8.22 -10.02 6.96
C GLN A 76 -9.64 -9.57 6.62
N TYR A 77 -9.84 -8.26 6.37
CA TYR A 77 -11.16 -7.71 6.09
C TYR A 77 -11.74 -8.27 4.79
N GLY A 78 -10.88 -8.52 3.80
CA GLY A 78 -11.32 -9.09 2.54
C GLY A 78 -11.77 -10.55 2.68
N MET A 79 -10.99 -11.39 3.38
CA MET A 79 -11.38 -12.77 3.67
C MET A 79 -12.67 -12.86 4.51
N ASP A 80 -12.78 -12.01 5.55
CA ASP A 80 -13.99 -11.96 6.39
C ASP A 80 -15.20 -11.53 5.56
N LYS A 81 -15.05 -10.56 4.67
CA LYS A 81 -16.12 -10.10 3.79
C LYS A 81 -16.55 -11.19 2.80
N ILE A 82 -15.62 -11.85 2.14
CA ILE A 82 -15.95 -12.97 1.22
C ILE A 82 -16.64 -14.10 1.99
N LYS A 83 -16.12 -14.47 3.16
CA LYS A 83 -16.75 -15.53 4.00
C LYS A 83 -18.12 -15.15 4.52
N SER A 84 -18.44 -13.87 4.68
CA SER A 84 -19.80 -13.44 5.04
C SER A 84 -20.83 -13.77 3.96
N HIS A 85 -20.40 -13.84 2.69
CA HIS A 85 -21.22 -14.27 1.54
C HIS A 85 -21.14 -15.76 1.28
N PHE A 86 -19.94 -16.33 1.40
CA PHE A 86 -19.56 -17.69 1.02
C PHE A 86 -18.78 -18.36 2.18
N PRO A 87 -19.47 -18.85 3.24
CA PRO A 87 -18.83 -19.31 4.47
C PRO A 87 -17.79 -20.43 4.29
N ASP A 88 -17.99 -21.30 3.28
CA ASP A 88 -17.19 -22.49 3.05
C ASP A 88 -15.97 -22.24 2.14
N VAL A 89 -15.74 -20.98 1.73
CA VAL A 89 -14.59 -20.65 0.87
C VAL A 89 -13.28 -20.77 1.66
N GLU A 90 -12.35 -21.50 1.07
CA GLU A 90 -10.97 -21.60 1.52
C GLU A 90 -10.04 -20.80 0.62
N PHE A 91 -9.11 -20.08 1.22
CA PHE A 91 -8.06 -19.34 0.51
C PHE A 91 -6.76 -20.14 0.60
N VAL A 92 -6.37 -20.75 -0.49
CA VAL A 92 -5.20 -21.63 -0.55
C VAL A 92 -4.12 -21.07 -1.48
N THR A 93 -4.53 -20.42 -2.57
CA THR A 93 -3.62 -19.85 -3.55
C THR A 93 -3.81 -18.33 -3.62
N TYR A 94 -2.71 -17.60 -3.61
CA TYR A 94 -2.68 -16.17 -3.89
C TYR A 94 -2.28 -15.95 -5.35
N ALA A 95 -3.16 -15.37 -6.14
CA ALA A 95 -2.89 -15.02 -7.53
C ALA A 95 -3.59 -13.71 -7.87
N VAL A 96 -2.87 -12.82 -8.52
CA VAL A 96 -3.30 -11.45 -8.81
C VAL A 96 -2.98 -11.06 -10.24
N GLU A 97 -3.76 -10.13 -10.76
CA GLU A 97 -3.58 -9.54 -12.08
C GLU A 97 -2.38 -8.61 -12.14
N GLU A 98 -2.38 -7.64 -11.25
CA GLU A 98 -1.37 -6.58 -11.16
C GLU A 98 -0.17 -7.03 -10.30
N PRO A 99 1.04 -6.44 -10.46
CA PRO A 99 2.20 -6.84 -9.68
C PRO A 99 2.12 -6.39 -8.21
N CYS A 100 1.06 -6.82 -7.54
CA CYS A 100 0.75 -6.49 -6.14
C CYS A 100 1.62 -7.29 -5.16
N PHE A 101 2.94 -7.32 -5.37
CA PHE A 101 3.87 -8.13 -4.58
C PHE A 101 4.82 -7.29 -3.75
N THR A 102 5.28 -7.88 -2.66
CA THR A 102 6.43 -7.41 -1.87
C THR A 102 7.23 -8.62 -1.42
N ASN A 103 8.50 -8.46 -1.15
CA ASN A 103 9.38 -9.54 -0.72
C ASN A 103 8.96 -10.19 0.62
N SER A 104 8.20 -9.49 1.45
CA SER A 104 7.69 -10.01 2.73
C SER A 104 6.33 -10.70 2.61
N LEU A 105 5.75 -10.77 1.41
CA LEU A 105 4.41 -11.31 1.23
C LEU A 105 4.30 -12.80 1.55
N PRO A 106 5.27 -13.70 1.23
CA PRO A 106 5.20 -15.10 1.65
C PRO A 106 5.03 -15.30 3.15
N MET A 107 5.70 -14.50 3.98
CA MET A 107 5.54 -14.52 5.44
C MET A 107 4.08 -14.22 5.84
N ILE A 108 3.49 -13.19 5.27
CA ILE A 108 2.12 -12.76 5.62
C ILE A 108 1.10 -13.78 5.11
N LEU A 109 1.24 -14.20 3.86
CA LEU A 109 0.31 -15.15 3.22
C LEU A 109 0.33 -16.52 3.91
N SER A 110 1.51 -17.05 4.27
CA SER A 110 1.61 -18.32 4.96
C SER A 110 0.91 -18.30 6.33
N GLN A 111 1.02 -17.19 7.07
CA GLN A 111 0.30 -17.00 8.33
C GLN A 111 -1.21 -16.84 8.13
N ALA A 112 -1.64 -16.33 6.98
CA ALA A 112 -3.05 -16.25 6.60
C ALA A 112 -3.62 -17.58 6.06
N GLY A 113 -2.80 -18.64 5.95
CA GLY A 113 -3.21 -19.98 5.54
C GLY A 113 -2.97 -20.33 4.07
N PHE A 114 -2.39 -19.43 3.28
CA PHE A 114 -2.02 -19.70 1.90
C PHE A 114 -0.84 -20.67 1.82
N LYS A 115 -0.88 -21.55 0.82
CA LYS A 115 0.17 -22.54 0.54
C LYS A 115 0.85 -22.27 -0.79
N TYR A 116 0.13 -21.67 -1.72
CA TYR A 116 0.52 -21.50 -3.10
C TYR A 116 0.40 -20.05 -3.54
N ALA A 117 1.14 -19.69 -4.60
CA ALA A 117 1.01 -18.40 -5.25
C ALA A 117 1.24 -18.47 -6.76
N SER A 118 0.60 -17.57 -7.50
CA SER A 118 1.00 -17.22 -8.86
C SER A 118 1.54 -15.80 -8.85
N ILE A 119 2.78 -15.65 -9.27
CA ILE A 119 3.44 -14.35 -9.43
C ILE A 119 3.68 -14.02 -10.91
N LYS A 120 2.88 -14.60 -11.79
CA LYS A 120 2.99 -14.39 -13.23
C LYS A 120 2.62 -12.99 -13.68
N CYS A 121 1.61 -12.36 -13.11
CA CYS A 121 1.09 -11.08 -13.58
C CYS A 121 0.87 -11.06 -15.09
N PRO A 122 -0.31 -11.35 -15.61
CA PRO A 122 -0.56 -11.38 -17.04
C PRO A 122 -0.49 -10.01 -17.69
N ASN A 123 -0.81 -8.97 -16.93
CA ASN A 123 -0.78 -7.58 -17.40
C ASN A 123 0.63 -7.01 -17.28
N THR A 124 1.24 -6.64 -18.40
CA THR A 124 2.64 -6.19 -18.45
C THR A 124 2.81 -4.70 -18.74
N CYS A 125 1.70 -4.04 -19.10
CA CYS A 125 1.76 -2.65 -19.55
C CYS A 125 1.30 -1.67 -18.48
N TRP A 126 0.20 -1.99 -17.80
CA TRP A 126 -0.52 -1.02 -16.98
C TRP A 126 0.14 -0.77 -15.62
N GLY A 127 0.18 -1.74 -14.76
CA GLY A 127 0.77 -1.63 -13.44
C GLY A 127 2.22 -2.11 -13.35
N GLY A 128 2.75 -2.64 -14.42
CA GLY A 128 4.05 -3.29 -14.45
C GLY A 128 3.96 -4.82 -14.48
N TYR A 129 5.04 -5.50 -14.13
CA TYR A 129 5.13 -6.95 -14.18
C TYR A 129 6.22 -7.49 -13.26
N SER A 130 6.14 -8.78 -12.91
CA SER A 130 7.22 -9.47 -12.20
C SER A 130 8.34 -9.87 -13.17
N ALA A 131 9.60 -9.73 -12.73
CA ALA A 131 10.75 -10.17 -13.51
C ALA A 131 10.66 -11.68 -13.81
N PRO A 132 11.04 -12.13 -15.03
CA PRO A 132 11.09 -13.54 -15.36
C PRO A 132 12.10 -14.31 -14.49
N PHE A 133 11.72 -15.50 -14.03
CA PHE A 133 12.59 -16.34 -13.22
C PHE A 133 12.34 -17.84 -13.48
N GLY A 134 13.42 -18.59 -13.68
CA GLY A 134 13.39 -20.04 -13.70
C GLY A 134 12.61 -20.69 -14.86
N LYS A 135 12.40 -22.01 -14.71
CA LYS A 135 11.79 -22.88 -15.73
C LYS A 135 10.65 -23.74 -15.17
N GLY A 136 10.10 -23.38 -14.04
CA GLY A 136 9.06 -24.18 -13.41
C GLY A 136 8.57 -23.58 -12.12
N ILE A 137 8.18 -24.43 -11.19
CA ILE A 137 7.71 -24.02 -9.86
C ILE A 137 8.89 -23.54 -9.02
N VAL A 138 8.66 -22.53 -8.20
CA VAL A 138 9.65 -21.94 -7.31
C VAL A 138 9.20 -22.06 -5.85
N GLU A 139 10.16 -22.03 -4.97
CA GLU A 139 9.98 -21.75 -3.56
C GLU A 139 10.20 -20.25 -3.35
N TRP A 140 9.10 -19.49 -3.36
CA TRP A 140 9.12 -18.06 -3.14
C TRP A 140 9.39 -17.75 -1.67
N THR A 141 10.54 -17.15 -1.39
CA THR A 141 11.09 -17.01 -0.03
C THR A 141 11.09 -15.57 0.43
N SER A 142 10.58 -15.33 1.62
CA SER A 142 10.64 -14.06 2.36
C SER A 142 11.98 -13.89 3.09
N PRO A 143 12.36 -12.66 3.48
CA PRO A 143 13.58 -12.38 4.25
C PRO A 143 13.65 -13.07 5.61
N ASP A 144 12.52 -13.46 6.21
CA ASP A 144 12.44 -14.23 7.46
C ASP A 144 12.60 -15.75 7.26
N GLY A 145 12.72 -16.21 6.01
CA GLY A 145 12.80 -17.61 5.65
C GLY A 145 11.46 -18.32 5.42
N SER A 146 10.34 -17.63 5.59
CA SER A 146 9.01 -18.16 5.23
C SER A 146 8.90 -18.35 3.73
N THR A 147 8.24 -19.43 3.28
CA THR A 147 8.15 -19.80 1.87
C THR A 147 6.73 -20.13 1.43
N LEU A 148 6.47 -19.90 0.15
CA LEU A 148 5.30 -20.41 -0.57
C LEU A 148 5.73 -21.11 -1.85
N THR A 149 5.03 -22.17 -2.21
CA THR A 149 5.18 -22.78 -3.53
C THR A 149 4.51 -21.89 -4.57
N ALA A 150 5.25 -21.42 -5.56
CA ALA A 150 4.72 -20.43 -6.51
C ALA A 150 5.06 -20.75 -7.97
N VAL A 151 4.23 -20.22 -8.86
CA VAL A 151 4.52 -20.16 -10.29
C VAL A 151 4.99 -18.75 -10.64
N PRO A 152 6.25 -18.59 -11.06
CA PRO A 152 6.77 -17.30 -11.52
C PRO A 152 6.36 -17.04 -12.98
N ARG A 153 6.67 -15.85 -13.48
CA ARG A 153 6.84 -15.63 -14.91
C ARG A 153 8.06 -16.43 -15.34
N TYR A 154 7.90 -17.36 -16.28
CA TYR A 154 9.03 -18.18 -16.73
C TYR A 154 10.06 -17.36 -17.51
N GLN A 155 11.30 -17.84 -17.53
CA GLN A 155 12.36 -17.14 -18.27
C GLN A 155 12.03 -17.00 -19.77
N CYS A 156 11.31 -17.97 -20.36
CA CYS A 156 10.86 -17.89 -21.75
C CYS A 156 9.74 -16.87 -22.00
N GLU A 157 9.14 -16.34 -20.95
CA GLU A 157 8.13 -15.27 -21.01
C GLU A 157 8.77 -13.87 -20.82
N ALA A 158 10.09 -13.75 -20.96
CA ALA A 158 10.76 -12.45 -20.93
C ALA A 158 10.20 -11.54 -22.00
N LEU A 159 9.90 -10.30 -21.64
CA LEU A 159 9.42 -9.31 -22.61
C LEU A 159 10.53 -8.97 -23.58
N GLN A 160 10.18 -8.94 -24.85
CA GLN A 160 11.02 -8.37 -25.91
C GLN A 160 10.81 -6.85 -25.96
N ASP A 161 11.75 -6.13 -26.56
CA ASP A 161 11.72 -4.65 -26.61
C ASP A 161 10.46 -4.07 -27.24
N SER A 162 9.77 -4.85 -28.10
CA SER A 162 8.52 -4.48 -28.74
C SER A 162 7.26 -5.03 -28.08
N SER A 163 7.38 -5.74 -26.96
CA SER A 163 6.24 -6.33 -26.26
C SER A 163 5.47 -5.27 -25.50
N VAL A 164 4.17 -5.13 -25.78
CA VAL A 164 3.38 -4.01 -25.27
C VAL A 164 2.51 -4.39 -24.07
N TRP A 165 1.67 -5.42 -24.19
CA TRP A 165 0.57 -5.57 -23.22
C TRP A 165 0.64 -6.80 -22.33
N GLN A 166 1.07 -7.91 -22.88
CA GLN A 166 0.77 -9.19 -22.30
C GLN A 166 1.91 -10.16 -22.49
N THR A 167 2.00 -11.10 -21.59
CA THR A 167 2.83 -12.27 -21.85
C THR A 167 2.20 -13.09 -22.97
N ILE A 168 3.03 -13.86 -23.68
CA ILE A 168 2.53 -14.88 -24.63
C ILE A 168 1.66 -15.93 -23.95
N ALA A 169 1.71 -16.02 -22.62
CA ALA A 169 0.90 -16.89 -21.78
C ALA A 169 -0.58 -16.50 -21.69
N TRP A 170 -0.94 -15.27 -22.02
CA TRP A 170 -2.33 -14.81 -21.86
C TRP A 170 -3.35 -15.64 -22.61
N GLY A 171 -3.12 -15.81 -23.90
CA GLY A 171 -4.03 -16.57 -24.73
C GLY A 171 -3.77 -18.08 -24.73
N ASN A 172 -2.77 -18.55 -23.96
CA ASN A 172 -2.33 -19.95 -23.97
C ASN A 172 -2.08 -20.50 -25.39
N THR A 173 -1.43 -19.66 -26.21
CA THR A 173 -1.24 -19.89 -27.65
C THR A 173 -0.26 -21.02 -27.93
N ASP A 174 -0.28 -21.54 -29.17
CA ASP A 174 0.71 -22.52 -29.63
C ASP A 174 2.15 -21.98 -29.56
N GLU A 175 2.32 -20.66 -29.69
CA GLU A 175 3.60 -19.99 -29.53
C GLU A 175 4.10 -20.07 -28.09
N TYR A 176 3.23 -19.80 -27.12
CA TYR A 176 3.54 -19.94 -25.70
C TYR A 176 3.91 -21.39 -25.35
N ILE A 177 3.12 -22.36 -25.83
CA ILE A 177 3.38 -23.77 -25.56
C ILE A 177 4.74 -24.18 -26.13
N ARG A 178 5.05 -23.82 -27.37
CA ARG A 178 6.36 -24.10 -27.98
C ARG A 178 7.51 -23.45 -27.21
N ALA A 179 7.37 -22.19 -26.83
CA ALA A 179 8.40 -21.50 -26.05
C ALA A 179 8.67 -22.20 -24.70
N CYS A 180 7.64 -22.70 -24.04
CA CYS A 180 7.77 -23.49 -22.81
C CYS A 180 8.43 -24.86 -23.06
N GLU A 181 8.08 -25.56 -24.16
CA GLU A 181 8.69 -26.83 -24.53
C GLU A 181 10.18 -26.67 -24.87
N GLU A 182 10.53 -25.67 -25.66
CA GLU A 182 11.91 -25.33 -26.00
C GLU A 182 12.76 -24.98 -24.77
N ALA A 183 12.16 -24.22 -23.85
CA ALA A 183 12.77 -23.85 -22.57
C ALA A 183 12.80 -25.02 -21.56
N ARG A 184 12.16 -26.14 -21.86
CA ARG A 184 12.00 -27.31 -20.98
C ARG A 184 11.32 -26.98 -19.66
N VAL A 185 10.28 -26.14 -19.71
CA VAL A 185 9.46 -25.86 -18.53
C VAL A 185 8.68 -27.11 -18.13
N TYR A 186 8.79 -27.49 -16.86
CA TYR A 186 8.07 -28.65 -16.37
C TYR A 186 6.60 -28.35 -16.15
N LYS A 187 5.72 -29.04 -16.88
CA LYS A 187 4.25 -28.87 -16.81
C LYS A 187 3.84 -27.38 -16.83
N PRO A 188 4.10 -26.67 -17.92
CA PRO A 188 3.86 -25.24 -18.01
C PRO A 188 2.37 -24.92 -17.81
N VAL A 189 2.11 -23.78 -17.17
CA VAL A 189 0.78 -23.22 -16.97
C VAL A 189 0.75 -21.78 -17.46
N GLY A 190 -0.23 -21.46 -18.28
CA GLY A 190 -0.55 -20.09 -18.70
C GLY A 190 -1.69 -19.53 -17.87
N MET A 191 -1.87 -18.24 -17.94
CA MET A 191 -2.90 -17.48 -17.25
C MET A 191 -3.86 -16.90 -18.29
N CYS A 192 -5.02 -17.53 -18.49
CA CYS A 192 -6.10 -16.98 -19.29
C CYS A 192 -6.84 -15.95 -18.42
N TYR A 193 -6.79 -14.69 -18.82
CA TYR A 193 -7.20 -13.58 -17.98
C TYR A 193 -8.40 -12.83 -18.58
N GLN A 194 -9.29 -12.37 -17.70
CA GLN A 194 -10.45 -11.56 -18.03
C GLN A 194 -10.53 -10.35 -17.12
N ASP A 195 -10.29 -9.18 -17.70
CA ASP A 195 -10.26 -7.92 -16.99
C ASP A 195 -11.62 -7.23 -16.91
N ALA A 196 -11.83 -6.49 -15.84
CA ALA A 196 -12.83 -5.43 -15.65
C ALA A 196 -14.28 -5.81 -16.03
N GLY A 197 -14.67 -7.07 -15.82
CA GLY A 197 -16.03 -7.51 -16.07
C GLY A 197 -16.39 -7.64 -17.55
N TRP A 198 -15.43 -7.71 -18.45
CA TRP A 198 -15.67 -7.97 -19.85
C TRP A 198 -16.31 -9.34 -20.04
N THR A 199 -17.35 -9.41 -20.87
CA THR A 199 -18.06 -10.65 -21.19
C THR A 199 -17.52 -11.34 -22.43
N TYR A 200 -16.38 -10.90 -22.92
CA TYR A 200 -15.65 -11.48 -24.04
C TYR A 200 -14.16 -11.30 -23.79
N GLY A 201 -13.40 -12.29 -24.10
CA GLY A 201 -11.94 -12.26 -23.98
C GLY A 201 -11.30 -13.12 -25.06
N PRO A 202 -10.01 -12.91 -25.37
CA PRO A 202 -9.32 -13.66 -26.42
C PRO A 202 -9.33 -15.17 -26.17
N TRP A 203 -9.33 -15.59 -24.92
CA TRP A 203 -9.35 -16.99 -24.51
C TRP A 203 -10.68 -17.71 -24.78
N LEU A 204 -11.80 -16.98 -24.89
CA LEU A 204 -13.10 -17.56 -25.23
C LEU A 204 -13.12 -18.18 -26.63
N GLY A 205 -12.27 -17.72 -27.53
CA GLY A 205 -12.13 -18.27 -28.89
C GLY A 205 -11.07 -19.37 -29.01
N TYR A 206 -10.35 -19.70 -27.95
CA TYR A 206 -9.24 -20.65 -27.97
C TYR A 206 -9.58 -22.00 -27.31
N GLY A 207 -10.85 -22.26 -26.98
CA GLY A 207 -11.28 -23.45 -26.25
C GLY A 207 -10.73 -24.77 -26.78
N ASP A 208 -10.66 -24.92 -28.11
CA ASP A 208 -10.14 -26.11 -28.77
C ASP A 208 -8.61 -26.27 -28.69
N LYS A 209 -7.90 -25.20 -28.34
CA LYS A 209 -6.43 -25.16 -28.27
C LYS A 209 -5.89 -25.33 -26.86
N VAL A 210 -6.73 -25.15 -25.85
CA VAL A 210 -6.36 -25.34 -24.46
C VAL A 210 -6.27 -26.82 -24.14
N ARG A 211 -5.15 -27.24 -23.59
CA ARG A 211 -4.91 -28.66 -23.24
C ARG A 211 -5.74 -29.10 -22.06
N LYS A 212 -5.84 -28.27 -21.02
CA LYS A 212 -6.62 -28.51 -19.81
C LYS A 212 -6.85 -27.21 -19.04
N TYR A 213 -8.10 -26.96 -18.65
CA TYR A 213 -8.41 -25.92 -17.67
C TYR A 213 -8.20 -26.46 -16.26
N VAL A 214 -7.57 -25.67 -15.40
CA VAL A 214 -7.33 -25.99 -13.98
C VAL A 214 -7.53 -24.76 -13.14
N THR A 215 -7.93 -24.93 -11.88
CA THR A 215 -7.70 -23.91 -10.85
C THR A 215 -6.22 -23.91 -10.44
N TRP A 216 -5.74 -22.86 -9.79
CA TRP A 216 -4.38 -22.85 -9.26
C TRP A 216 -4.17 -23.97 -8.25
N ARG A 217 -5.15 -24.25 -7.37
CA ARG A 217 -5.10 -25.37 -6.43
C ARG A 217 -4.95 -26.70 -7.17
N GLU A 218 -5.79 -26.98 -8.18
CA GLU A 218 -5.67 -28.20 -9.00
C GLU A 218 -4.31 -28.31 -9.69
N TYR A 219 -3.75 -27.18 -10.14
CA TYR A 219 -2.42 -27.19 -10.75
C TYR A 219 -1.36 -27.65 -9.76
N PHE A 220 -1.30 -27.06 -8.56
CA PHE A 220 -0.29 -27.41 -7.57
C PHE A 220 -0.48 -28.81 -6.98
N GLU A 221 -1.72 -29.20 -6.67
CA GLU A 221 -2.01 -30.43 -5.94
C GLU A 221 -2.15 -31.67 -6.83
N ILE A 222 -2.57 -31.49 -8.10
CA ILE A 222 -2.90 -32.60 -9.00
C ILE A 222 -1.98 -32.65 -10.21
N ILE A 223 -1.72 -31.51 -10.87
CA ILE A 223 -0.94 -31.49 -12.10
C ILE A 223 0.56 -31.55 -11.81
N ALA A 224 1.04 -30.77 -10.88
CA ALA A 224 2.46 -30.61 -10.61
C ALA A 224 2.86 -30.75 -9.12
N PRO A 225 2.33 -31.77 -8.37
CA PRO A 225 2.61 -31.92 -6.93
C PRO A 225 4.09 -32.19 -6.65
N ASP A 226 4.77 -32.92 -7.55
CA ASP A 226 6.17 -33.34 -7.41
C ASP A 226 7.13 -32.50 -8.26
N ALA A 227 6.71 -31.31 -8.70
CA ALA A 227 7.56 -30.47 -9.52
C ALA A 227 8.81 -30.03 -8.75
N PRO A 228 9.99 -30.07 -9.37
CA PRO A 228 11.21 -29.54 -8.75
C PRO A 228 11.04 -28.03 -8.52
N LYS A 229 11.55 -27.55 -7.40
CA LYS A 229 11.44 -26.15 -6.99
C LYS A 229 12.82 -25.50 -6.98
N GLU A 230 12.90 -24.34 -7.58
CA GLU A 230 14.04 -23.44 -7.47
C GLU A 230 13.75 -22.39 -6.39
N VAL A 231 14.75 -22.06 -5.56
CA VAL A 231 14.57 -20.98 -4.55
C VAL A 231 14.53 -19.63 -5.25
N TYR A 232 13.50 -18.87 -4.99
CA TYR A 232 13.32 -17.51 -5.52
C TYR A 232 13.21 -16.48 -4.40
N ASN A 233 14.28 -15.77 -4.16
CA ASN A 233 14.34 -14.64 -3.24
C ASN A 233 13.94 -13.37 -4.00
N MET A 234 12.64 -13.22 -4.25
CA MET A 234 12.10 -12.06 -4.96
C MET A 234 12.41 -10.78 -4.19
N SER A 235 12.97 -9.80 -4.87
CA SER A 235 13.24 -8.47 -4.32
C SER A 235 12.23 -7.45 -4.85
N GLN A 236 12.31 -6.21 -4.35
CA GLN A 236 11.46 -5.14 -4.86
C GLN A 236 11.81 -4.74 -6.29
N GLU A 237 13.06 -4.93 -6.72
CA GLU A 237 13.54 -4.69 -8.07
C GLU A 237 12.96 -5.68 -9.10
N ASP A 238 12.48 -6.84 -8.64
CA ASP A 238 11.81 -7.83 -9.48
C ASP A 238 10.35 -7.45 -9.77
N VAL A 239 9.81 -6.49 -9.03
CA VAL A 239 8.52 -5.86 -9.33
C VAL A 239 8.76 -4.62 -10.18
N ARG A 240 8.58 -4.77 -11.48
CA ARG A 240 8.85 -3.72 -12.46
C ARG A 240 7.60 -2.92 -12.74
N ALA A 241 7.39 -1.85 -11.96
CA ALA A 241 6.29 -0.92 -12.19
C ALA A 241 6.43 -0.23 -13.55
N GLY A 242 5.36 -0.16 -14.30
CA GLY A 242 5.33 0.51 -15.60
C GLY A 242 5.52 2.03 -15.45
N LEU A 243 6.38 2.61 -16.28
CA LEU A 243 6.63 4.06 -16.28
C LEU A 243 5.39 4.87 -16.68
N MET A 244 4.46 4.26 -17.43
CA MET A 244 3.32 4.96 -18.02
C MET A 244 2.30 5.44 -16.99
N TRP A 245 2.14 4.73 -15.88
CA TRP A 245 1.21 5.05 -14.80
C TRP A 245 1.88 5.72 -13.60
N GLY A 246 3.08 5.78 -13.68
CA GLY A 246 4.12 6.33 -12.98
C GLY A 246 4.06 6.92 -11.67
N SER A 247 5.23 7.02 -11.40
CA SER A 247 5.84 7.70 -10.26
C SER A 247 5.28 9.09 -9.96
N GLN A 248 4.83 9.87 -10.94
CA GLN A 248 4.37 11.24 -10.70
C GLN A 248 2.97 11.31 -10.08
N VAL A 249 2.04 10.51 -10.56
CA VAL A 249 0.67 10.48 -10.05
C VAL A 249 0.61 9.76 -8.71
N LEU A 250 1.33 8.67 -8.58
CA LEU A 250 1.46 7.89 -7.36
C LEU A 250 1.97 8.72 -6.18
N GLN A 251 2.93 9.61 -6.37
CA GLN A 251 3.54 10.35 -5.27
C GLN A 251 2.56 11.18 -4.46
N ARG A 252 1.63 11.90 -5.09
CA ARG A 252 0.68 12.75 -4.39
C ARG A 252 -0.36 11.92 -3.63
N LEU A 253 -0.98 10.97 -4.30
CA LEU A 253 -2.03 10.14 -3.73
C LEU A 253 -1.47 9.16 -2.69
N SER A 254 -0.36 8.49 -2.98
CA SER A 254 0.27 7.58 -2.03
C SER A 254 0.68 8.28 -0.74
N ARG A 255 1.19 9.52 -0.80
CA ARG A 255 1.50 10.32 0.39
C ARG A 255 0.26 10.65 1.21
N GLN A 256 -0.85 10.98 0.54
CA GLN A 256 -2.13 11.25 1.21
C GLN A 256 -2.64 10.00 1.91
N VAL A 257 -2.71 8.89 1.22
CA VAL A 257 -3.14 7.60 1.74
C VAL A 257 -2.23 7.14 2.89
N ARG A 258 -0.90 7.22 2.71
CA ARG A 258 0.07 6.86 3.75
C ARG A 258 -0.07 7.72 5.02
N ARG A 259 -0.39 8.99 4.88
CA ARG A 259 -0.65 9.87 6.03
C ARG A 259 -1.85 9.38 6.82
N THR A 260 -2.96 9.09 6.16
CA THR A 260 -4.18 8.58 6.82
C THR A 260 -3.94 7.20 7.43
N GLU A 261 -3.23 6.31 6.75
CA GLU A 261 -2.80 5.01 7.29
C GLU A 261 -2.08 5.17 8.63
N ASN A 262 -1.08 6.06 8.70
CA ASN A 262 -0.38 6.35 9.93
C ASN A 262 -1.29 6.95 11.01
N ASN A 263 -2.27 7.77 10.62
CA ASN A 263 -3.24 8.35 11.55
C ASN A 263 -4.13 7.28 12.18
N ILE A 264 -4.57 6.26 11.43
CA ILE A 264 -5.36 5.15 11.96
C ILE A 264 -4.55 4.35 12.98
N VAL A 265 -3.33 3.93 12.61
CA VAL A 265 -2.44 3.19 13.52
C VAL A 265 -2.15 3.99 14.79
N MET A 266 -1.96 5.29 14.65
CA MET A 266 -1.75 6.18 15.80
C MET A 266 -3.03 6.28 16.66
N ALA A 267 -4.20 6.38 16.05
CA ALA A 267 -5.48 6.45 16.78
C ALA A 267 -5.76 5.16 17.57
N GLU A 268 -5.50 3.98 16.99
CA GLU A 268 -5.61 2.71 17.69
C GLU A 268 -4.67 2.65 18.91
N LYS A 269 -3.41 3.07 18.74
CA LYS A 269 -2.43 3.08 19.82
C LYS A 269 -2.80 4.04 20.94
N ILE A 270 -3.20 5.28 20.60
CA ILE A 270 -3.66 6.26 21.61
C ILE A 270 -4.91 5.74 22.30
N GLY A 271 -5.88 5.23 21.56
CA GLY A 271 -7.11 4.65 22.12
C GLY A 271 -6.83 3.50 23.09
N SER A 272 -5.89 2.61 22.73
CA SER A 272 -5.47 1.50 23.58
C SER A 272 -4.73 2.00 24.84
N MET A 273 -3.83 2.95 24.71
CA MET A 273 -3.10 3.56 25.85
C MET A 273 -4.08 4.22 26.84
N GLU A 274 -5.00 5.04 26.35
CA GLU A 274 -6.01 5.70 27.16
C GLU A 274 -6.98 4.70 27.82
N THR A 275 -7.34 3.64 27.11
CA THR A 275 -8.16 2.57 27.69
C THR A 275 -7.47 1.92 28.90
N ILE A 276 -6.17 1.69 28.81
CA ILE A 276 -5.37 1.13 29.93
C ILE A 276 -5.27 2.13 31.08
N LEU A 277 -5.03 3.40 30.78
CA LEU A 277 -4.80 4.43 31.80
C LEU A 277 -6.08 4.89 32.50
N SER A 278 -7.17 5.08 31.77
CA SER A 278 -8.42 5.66 32.27
C SER A 278 -9.56 4.65 32.42
N GLY A 279 -9.43 3.42 31.88
CA GLY A 279 -10.51 2.43 31.82
C GLY A 279 -11.60 2.74 30.79
N ARG A 280 -11.51 3.85 30.06
CA ARG A 280 -12.47 4.24 29.02
C ARG A 280 -12.17 3.49 27.73
N LYS A 281 -13.14 2.75 27.22
CA LYS A 281 -13.00 2.02 25.94
C LYS A 281 -13.20 2.97 24.76
N TYR A 282 -12.26 2.99 23.82
CA TYR A 282 -12.46 3.70 22.57
C TYR A 282 -13.46 2.95 21.67
N ARG A 283 -14.03 3.68 20.72
CA ARG A 283 -15.03 3.14 19.79
C ARG A 283 -14.36 2.35 18.67
N GLN A 284 -14.23 1.03 18.85
CA GLN A 284 -13.63 0.14 17.84
C GLN A 284 -14.31 0.28 16.47
N ALA A 285 -15.63 0.42 16.42
CA ALA A 285 -16.36 0.56 15.16
C ALA A 285 -15.92 1.76 14.30
N LEU A 286 -15.46 2.85 14.92
CA LEU A 286 -14.90 4.00 14.17
C LEU A 286 -13.55 3.64 13.55
N ILE A 287 -12.73 2.88 14.23
CA ILE A 287 -11.44 2.42 13.71
C ILE A 287 -11.66 1.41 12.57
N ASP A 288 -12.60 0.49 12.71
CA ASP A 288 -12.95 -0.46 11.66
C ASP A 288 -13.47 0.25 10.42
N GLU A 289 -14.27 1.30 10.60
CA GLU A 289 -14.73 2.14 9.48
C GLU A 289 -13.60 2.93 8.84
N ALA A 290 -12.68 3.47 9.63
CA ALA A 290 -11.49 4.13 9.12
C ALA A 290 -10.64 3.19 8.28
N TRP A 291 -10.43 1.94 8.72
CA TRP A 291 -9.70 0.93 7.96
C TRP A 291 -10.40 0.58 6.64
N ARG A 292 -11.70 0.25 6.68
CA ARG A 292 -12.46 -0.07 5.44
C ARG A 292 -12.38 1.06 4.42
N THR A 293 -12.60 2.29 4.88
CA THR A 293 -12.57 3.48 4.03
C THR A 293 -11.16 3.75 3.47
N LEU A 294 -10.12 3.59 4.29
CA LEU A 294 -8.74 3.71 3.84
C LEU A 294 -8.41 2.65 2.78
N MET A 295 -8.77 1.40 3.01
CA MET A 295 -8.47 0.30 2.11
C MET A 295 -9.04 0.52 0.71
N LEU A 296 -10.22 1.12 0.57
CA LEU A 296 -10.76 1.52 -0.74
C LEU A 296 -9.85 2.52 -1.46
N SER A 297 -9.22 3.44 -0.74
CA SER A 297 -8.29 4.42 -1.30
C SER A 297 -6.93 3.82 -1.69
N GLN A 298 -6.67 2.58 -1.31
CA GLN A 298 -5.45 1.84 -1.63
C GLN A 298 -5.57 0.99 -2.91
N HIS A 299 -6.76 0.95 -3.54
CA HIS A 299 -6.95 0.27 -4.82
C HIS A 299 -5.98 0.81 -5.87
N HIS A 300 -5.35 -0.09 -6.63
CA HIS A 300 -4.34 0.29 -7.62
C HIS A 300 -4.87 1.27 -8.66
N ASP A 301 -6.10 1.11 -9.15
CA ASP A 301 -6.74 2.01 -10.10
C ASP A 301 -6.91 3.44 -9.58
N CYS A 302 -7.08 3.63 -8.29
CA CYS A 302 -7.11 4.97 -7.69
C CYS A 302 -5.80 5.73 -7.94
N TRP A 303 -4.70 5.00 -8.16
CA TRP A 303 -3.36 5.55 -8.28
C TRP A 303 -2.85 5.57 -9.72
N ILE A 304 -3.19 4.55 -10.52
CA ILE A 304 -2.72 4.45 -11.90
C ILE A 304 -3.59 5.21 -12.90
N VAL A 305 -4.89 5.31 -12.64
CA VAL A 305 -5.85 6.05 -13.47
C VAL A 305 -6.66 7.08 -12.68
N PRO A 306 -6.01 7.92 -11.86
CA PRO A 306 -6.66 8.79 -10.88
C PRO A 306 -7.59 9.82 -11.50
N TYR A 307 -7.45 10.11 -12.78
CA TYR A 307 -8.27 11.04 -13.57
C TYR A 307 -9.52 10.39 -14.14
N ASN A 308 -9.63 9.06 -14.13
CA ASN A 308 -10.82 8.38 -14.62
C ASN A 308 -12.03 8.73 -13.75
N ARG A 309 -13.15 8.94 -14.41
CA ARG A 309 -14.41 9.32 -13.76
C ARG A 309 -15.27 8.11 -13.46
N LEU A 310 -15.62 7.95 -12.20
CA LEU A 310 -16.66 7.04 -11.76
C LEU A 310 -18.05 7.65 -11.96
N ASN A 311 -18.79 7.18 -12.95
CA ASN A 311 -20.22 7.49 -13.13
C ASN A 311 -20.59 8.99 -13.02
N LYS A 312 -19.81 9.90 -13.61
CA LYS A 312 -20.00 11.36 -13.59
C LYS A 312 -19.89 12.04 -12.20
N LYS A 313 -19.52 11.33 -11.15
CA LYS A 313 -19.48 11.86 -9.76
C LYS A 313 -18.09 12.31 -9.28
N GLY A 314 -17.15 12.52 -10.15
CA GLY A 314 -15.77 12.86 -9.81
C GLY A 314 -14.77 11.84 -10.36
N THR A 315 -13.51 12.07 -10.07
CA THR A 315 -12.39 11.21 -10.43
C THR A 315 -12.05 10.23 -9.30
N TRP A 316 -11.22 9.24 -9.58
CA TRP A 316 -10.65 8.41 -8.50
C TRP A 316 -9.89 9.25 -7.47
N ALA A 317 -9.13 10.27 -7.92
CA ALA A 317 -8.42 11.17 -7.01
C ALA A 317 -9.34 11.95 -6.08
N ASP A 318 -10.53 12.36 -6.57
CA ASP A 318 -11.55 13.02 -5.74
C ASP A 318 -12.07 12.05 -4.68
N ASN A 319 -12.33 10.79 -5.05
CA ASN A 319 -12.78 9.77 -4.10
C ASN A 319 -11.72 9.44 -3.05
N VAL A 320 -10.45 9.33 -3.43
CA VAL A 320 -9.35 9.15 -2.47
C VAL A 320 -9.32 10.30 -1.46
N SER A 321 -9.57 11.53 -1.92
CA SER A 321 -9.64 12.69 -1.02
C SER A 321 -10.80 12.61 -0.04
N LEU A 322 -11.97 12.15 -0.50
CA LEU A 322 -13.16 11.96 0.35
C LEU A 322 -12.95 10.82 1.36
N TRP A 323 -12.45 9.67 0.91
CA TRP A 323 -12.23 8.50 1.76
C TRP A 323 -11.17 8.76 2.83
N THR A 324 -10.04 9.37 2.48
CA THR A 324 -9.01 9.70 3.47
C THR A 324 -9.49 10.73 4.47
N ALA A 325 -10.27 11.72 4.05
CA ALA A 325 -10.87 12.69 4.98
C ALA A 325 -11.89 12.03 5.93
N ALA A 326 -12.71 11.11 5.43
CA ALA A 326 -13.66 10.37 6.26
C ALA A 326 -12.93 9.46 7.28
N ALA A 327 -11.91 8.74 6.84
CA ALA A 327 -11.09 7.92 7.76
C ALA A 327 -10.39 8.76 8.83
N ASP A 328 -9.83 9.92 8.46
CA ASP A 328 -9.22 10.85 9.41
C ASP A 328 -10.26 11.41 10.41
N ALA A 329 -11.50 11.64 9.99
CA ALA A 329 -12.58 12.07 10.88
C ALA A 329 -12.93 10.95 11.90
N CYS A 330 -13.07 9.70 11.44
CA CYS A 330 -13.27 8.56 12.33
C CYS A 330 -12.14 8.42 13.37
N CYS A 331 -10.89 8.64 12.97
CA CYS A 331 -9.74 8.63 13.88
C CYS A 331 -9.86 9.70 14.97
N LYS A 332 -10.21 10.93 14.58
CA LYS A 332 -10.41 12.04 15.53
C LYS A 332 -11.50 11.74 16.53
N ASP A 333 -12.64 11.21 16.06
CA ASP A 333 -13.77 10.87 16.92
C ASP A 333 -13.44 9.70 17.85
N ALA A 334 -12.66 8.72 17.38
CA ALA A 334 -12.19 7.61 18.21
C ALA A 334 -11.26 8.11 19.34
N ILE A 335 -10.32 8.99 19.01
CA ILE A 335 -9.43 9.60 20.01
C ILE A 335 -10.24 10.47 20.98
N ALA A 336 -11.13 11.33 20.50
CA ALA A 336 -11.96 12.19 21.32
C ALA A 336 -12.84 11.41 22.30
N SER A 337 -13.22 10.17 21.97
CA SER A 337 -14.03 9.33 22.86
C SER A 337 -13.29 8.87 24.12
N VAL A 338 -11.97 8.93 24.15
CA VAL A 338 -11.14 8.48 25.30
C VAL A 338 -10.34 9.56 25.97
N ILE A 339 -9.97 10.62 25.25
CA ILE A 339 -9.30 11.77 25.85
C ILE A 339 -10.31 12.59 26.63
N SER A 340 -10.01 12.92 27.89
CA SER A 340 -10.83 13.84 28.67
C SER A 340 -10.80 15.23 28.07
N GLU A 341 -11.96 15.88 27.96
CA GLU A 341 -11.96 17.33 27.80
C GLU A 341 -11.22 17.98 28.95
N PRO A 342 -10.38 19.00 28.70
CA PRO A 342 -9.71 19.74 29.77
C PRO A 342 -10.79 20.34 30.68
N GLU A 343 -10.60 20.21 32.00
CA GLU A 343 -11.43 20.94 32.97
C GLU A 343 -11.35 22.44 32.67
N GLU A 344 -12.44 23.15 32.86
CA GLU A 344 -12.64 24.57 32.49
C GLU A 344 -11.63 25.57 33.10
N ASP A 345 -10.65 25.11 33.87
CA ASP A 345 -9.68 25.97 34.51
C ASP A 345 -8.54 26.33 33.57
N SER A 346 -8.72 27.38 32.81
CA SER A 346 -7.88 28.31 32.01
C SER A 346 -6.40 28.00 31.75
N ALA A 347 -5.83 26.92 32.17
CA ALA A 347 -4.44 26.54 31.89
C ALA A 347 -4.41 25.72 30.56
N GLN A 348 -3.77 26.32 29.55
CA GLN A 348 -3.57 25.61 28.29
C GLN A 348 -2.49 24.53 28.45
N TYR A 349 -2.86 23.27 28.31
CA TYR A 349 -1.95 22.14 28.32
C TYR A 349 -1.83 21.55 26.92
N ILE A 350 -0.63 21.08 26.60
CA ILE A 350 -0.34 20.33 25.37
C ILE A 350 0.04 18.91 25.79
N SER A 351 -0.71 17.94 25.35
CA SER A 351 -0.44 16.51 25.54
C SER A 351 0.26 15.96 24.31
N VAL A 352 1.42 15.35 24.49
CA VAL A 352 2.20 14.74 23.41
C VAL A 352 2.31 13.24 23.66
N PHE A 353 1.63 12.46 22.84
CA PHE A 353 1.67 10.99 22.89
C PHE A 353 2.86 10.46 22.09
N ASN A 354 3.62 9.58 22.71
CA ASN A 354 4.60 8.76 22.02
C ASN A 354 4.06 7.36 21.84
N THR A 355 3.73 6.99 20.61
CA THR A 355 3.12 5.71 20.25
C THR A 355 4.13 4.64 19.82
N VAL A 356 5.42 4.83 20.10
CA VAL A 356 6.48 3.86 19.80
C VAL A 356 7.17 3.33 21.06
N ALA A 357 7.78 2.15 20.94
CA ALA A 357 8.36 1.40 22.05
C ALA A 357 9.68 1.98 22.61
N ALA A 358 10.17 3.09 22.09
CA ALA A 358 11.38 3.77 22.57
C ALA A 358 11.05 5.17 23.05
N ALA A 359 11.73 5.64 24.10
CA ALA A 359 11.66 7.05 24.48
C ALA A 359 12.12 7.91 23.31
N ARG A 360 11.46 9.03 23.08
CA ARG A 360 11.67 9.83 21.87
C ARG A 360 11.70 11.32 22.15
N GLU A 361 12.61 12.00 21.45
CA GLU A 361 12.59 13.44 21.27
C GLU A 361 12.19 13.75 19.82
N SER A 362 11.26 14.67 19.64
CA SER A 362 10.76 15.05 18.32
C SER A 362 10.35 16.52 18.30
N VAL A 363 10.47 17.13 17.13
CA VAL A 363 9.89 18.46 16.90
C VAL A 363 8.38 18.32 16.74
N VAL A 364 7.65 19.03 17.58
CA VAL A 364 6.18 19.14 17.53
C VAL A 364 5.81 20.46 16.89
N LYS A 365 4.89 20.44 15.94
CA LYS A 365 4.24 21.61 15.33
C LYS A 365 2.77 21.59 15.69
N LEU A 366 2.28 22.65 16.35
CA LEU A 366 0.91 22.78 16.82
C LEU A 366 0.35 24.14 16.44
N GLY A 367 -0.76 24.16 15.69
CA GLY A 367 -1.51 25.40 15.45
C GLY A 367 -2.04 25.98 16.75
N LEU A 368 -1.73 27.23 17.02
CA LEU A 368 -2.24 27.94 18.17
C LEU A 368 -3.66 28.43 17.84
N GLY A 369 -4.62 28.10 18.70
CA GLY A 369 -5.98 28.64 18.59
C GLY A 369 -6.02 30.17 18.78
N LYS A 370 -7.14 30.80 18.39
CA LYS A 370 -7.34 32.26 18.50
C LYS A 370 -7.21 32.79 19.92
N ASP A 371 -7.42 31.94 20.92
CA ASP A 371 -7.38 32.25 22.34
C ASP A 371 -6.01 32.03 22.97
N ALA A 372 -5.01 31.68 22.18
CA ALA A 372 -3.65 31.51 22.68
C ALA A 372 -3.04 32.84 23.17
N PRO A 373 -2.33 32.86 24.30
CA PRO A 373 -1.69 34.07 24.80
C PRO A 373 -0.67 34.62 23.80
N LYS A 374 -0.69 35.92 23.55
CA LYS A 374 0.28 36.58 22.65
C LYS A 374 1.73 36.46 23.12
N SER A 375 1.96 36.25 24.41
CA SER A 375 3.27 36.05 25.01
C SER A 375 3.15 35.03 26.14
N PHE A 376 3.99 34.01 26.12
CA PHE A 376 3.93 32.92 27.08
C PHE A 376 5.30 32.24 27.25
N ARG A 377 5.37 31.36 28.24
CA ARG A 377 6.43 30.38 28.44
C ARG A 377 5.83 28.98 28.22
N LEU A 378 6.62 28.11 27.62
CA LEU A 378 6.29 26.70 27.55
C LEU A 378 7.05 25.96 28.64
N LYS A 379 6.33 25.20 29.47
CA LYS A 379 6.94 24.44 30.59
C LYS A 379 6.65 22.97 30.45
N ASN A 380 7.62 22.12 30.74
CA ASN A 380 7.41 20.68 30.87
C ASN A 380 6.79 20.32 32.24
N SER A 381 6.46 19.04 32.46
CA SER A 381 5.88 18.54 33.72
C SER A 381 6.73 18.74 34.95
N LYS A 382 8.05 18.99 34.80
CA LYS A 382 8.98 19.34 35.90
C LYS A 382 9.04 20.83 36.17
N GLY A 383 8.25 21.64 35.44
CA GLY A 383 8.26 23.10 35.58
C GLY A 383 9.42 23.82 34.87
N HIS A 384 10.27 23.11 34.14
CA HIS A 384 11.36 23.68 33.38
C HIS A 384 10.87 24.37 32.12
N ASN A 385 11.47 25.50 31.76
CA ASN A 385 11.17 26.16 30.50
C ASN A 385 11.67 25.31 29.31
N VAL A 386 10.82 25.17 28.28
CA VAL A 386 11.13 24.52 27.04
C VAL A 386 11.29 25.57 25.95
N PRO A 387 12.41 25.61 25.23
CA PRO A 387 12.59 26.52 24.09
C PRO A 387 11.56 26.22 23.00
N PHE A 388 11.05 27.27 22.38
CA PHE A 388 10.09 27.15 21.28
C PHE A 388 10.25 28.31 20.29
N ALA A 389 9.73 28.09 19.07
CA ALA A 389 9.58 29.12 18.05
C ALA A 389 8.11 29.28 17.67
N ILE A 390 7.75 30.41 17.11
CA ILE A 390 6.45 30.69 16.52
C ILE A 390 6.66 30.95 15.03
N GLU A 391 6.04 30.12 14.19
CA GLU A 391 6.03 30.22 12.72
C GLU A 391 4.60 30.58 12.29
N GLY A 392 4.33 31.87 12.07
CA GLY A 392 2.96 32.35 11.86
C GLY A 392 2.07 32.15 13.09
N ASP A 393 1.10 31.27 13.02
CA ASP A 393 0.22 30.85 14.11
C ASP A 393 0.61 29.47 14.72
N THR A 394 1.74 28.92 14.29
CA THR A 394 2.18 27.59 14.68
C THR A 394 3.28 27.64 15.73
N LEU A 395 3.03 26.98 16.86
CA LEU A 395 4.01 26.69 17.89
C LEU A 395 4.89 25.53 17.45
N VAL A 396 6.22 25.73 17.52
CA VAL A 396 7.22 24.71 17.18
C VAL A 396 8.16 24.53 18.37
N PHE A 397 8.24 23.29 18.88
CA PHE A 397 9.11 22.99 20.01
C PHE A 397 9.60 21.55 20.00
N LYS A 398 10.70 21.26 20.68
CA LYS A 398 11.22 19.92 20.86
C LYS A 398 10.54 19.26 22.07
N ALA A 399 9.72 18.26 21.84
CA ALA A 399 9.10 17.47 22.86
C ALA A 399 9.91 16.20 23.16
N SER A 400 9.92 15.79 24.43
CA SER A 400 10.48 14.52 24.89
C SER A 400 9.39 13.72 25.58
N ALA A 401 9.13 12.51 25.11
CA ALA A 401 8.10 11.64 25.68
C ALA A 401 8.65 10.21 25.91
N PRO A 402 8.25 9.53 27.00
CA PRO A 402 8.69 8.18 27.29
C PRO A 402 8.11 7.16 26.26
N SER A 403 8.67 5.95 26.25
CA SER A 403 8.14 4.82 25.46
C SER A 403 6.68 4.56 25.79
N PHE A 404 5.83 4.43 24.74
CA PHE A 404 4.37 4.25 24.87
C PHE A 404 3.79 5.15 25.98
N GLY A 405 4.08 6.44 25.94
CA GLY A 405 3.79 7.33 27.04
C GLY A 405 3.33 8.71 26.61
N LEU A 406 3.02 9.51 27.64
CA LEU A 406 2.49 10.85 27.50
C LEU A 406 3.46 11.85 28.14
N ALA A 407 3.72 12.95 27.44
CA ALA A 407 4.37 14.13 27.99
C ALA A 407 3.41 15.33 27.96
N VAL A 408 3.33 16.04 29.07
CA VAL A 408 2.44 17.21 29.21
C VAL A 408 3.28 18.47 29.29
N TYR A 409 2.88 19.47 28.50
CA TYR A 409 3.47 20.80 28.49
C TYR A 409 2.43 21.85 28.84
N LYS A 410 2.81 22.85 29.61
CA LYS A 410 1.93 23.96 30.02
C LYS A 410 2.28 25.22 29.30
N ILE A 411 1.32 25.87 28.67
CA ILE A 411 1.42 27.23 28.16
C ILE A 411 1.08 28.18 29.33
N GLU A 412 2.08 28.92 29.78
CA GLU A 412 1.92 29.86 30.91
C GLU A 412 2.04 31.30 30.39
N PRO A 413 0.99 32.14 30.46
CA PRO A 413 1.05 33.52 30.05
C PRO A 413 2.21 34.25 30.73
N SER A 414 2.92 35.07 29.99
CA SER A 414 4.09 35.77 30.48
C SER A 414 4.25 37.14 29.82
N LYS A 415 4.75 38.11 30.54
CA LYS A 415 5.09 39.43 29.97
C LYS A 415 6.26 39.40 28.99
N ARG A 416 7.09 38.35 29.03
CA ARG A 416 8.21 38.12 28.11
C ARG A 416 8.06 36.75 27.46
N SER A 417 7.99 36.72 26.14
CA SER A 417 8.02 35.48 25.38
C SER A 417 9.46 34.91 25.43
N CYS A 418 9.54 33.57 25.57
CA CYS A 418 10.76 32.79 25.42
C CYS A 418 10.90 32.18 24.03
N ALA A 419 10.18 32.70 23.06
CA ALA A 419 10.28 32.24 21.67
C ALA A 419 11.66 32.52 21.08
N VAL A 420 12.26 31.55 20.48
CA VAL A 420 13.46 31.72 19.65
C VAL A 420 13.01 32.36 18.33
N ARG A 421 13.61 33.47 17.96
CA ARG A 421 13.38 34.09 16.66
C ARG A 421 14.33 33.46 15.64
N THR A 422 13.81 32.84 14.65
CA THR A 422 14.55 32.39 13.45
C THR A 422 14.49 33.50 12.40
N THR A 423 15.63 33.94 11.93
CA THR A 423 15.74 34.77 10.72
C THR A 423 15.98 33.84 9.55
N VAL A 424 15.06 33.81 8.58
CA VAL A 424 15.29 33.15 7.30
C VAL A 424 15.83 34.19 6.33
N SER A 425 17.06 33.99 5.86
CA SER A 425 17.64 34.80 4.77
C SER A 425 17.46 34.04 3.46
N GLU A 426 16.93 34.72 2.45
CA GLU A 426 16.88 34.17 1.09
C GLU A 426 18.24 34.39 0.43
N HIS A 427 18.87 33.30 0.00
CA HIS A 427 20.09 33.28 -0.82
C HIS A 427 19.78 32.64 -2.14
N ARG A 428 19.86 33.43 -3.24
CA ARG A 428 19.51 32.91 -4.58
C ARG A 428 20.72 32.63 -5.44
N ASP A 429 21.85 33.30 -5.17
CA ASP A 429 22.99 33.38 -6.11
C ASP A 429 24.29 32.79 -5.54
N ALA A 430 24.31 32.25 -4.36
CA ALA A 430 25.49 31.67 -3.73
C ALA A 430 25.16 30.42 -2.92
N PRO A 431 26.09 29.46 -2.79
CA PRO A 431 25.91 28.29 -1.95
C PRO A 431 25.61 28.67 -0.49
N VAL A 432 24.67 27.96 0.12
CA VAL A 432 24.22 28.15 1.50
C VAL A 432 24.64 26.98 2.34
N THR A 433 25.40 27.23 3.42
CA THR A 433 25.76 26.20 4.39
C THR A 433 24.91 26.32 5.65
N VAL A 434 24.19 25.21 5.93
CA VAL A 434 23.45 25.04 7.19
C VAL A 434 24.22 24.08 8.08
N SER A 435 24.41 24.49 9.34
CA SER A 435 25.18 23.69 10.28
C SER A 435 24.35 23.38 11.52
N THR A 436 24.28 22.09 11.86
CA THR A 436 23.70 21.58 13.10
C THR A 436 24.83 21.12 14.05
N ASP A 437 24.49 20.56 15.19
CA ASP A 437 25.44 19.88 16.08
C ASP A 437 26.03 18.59 15.43
N LEU A 438 25.30 17.94 14.53
CA LEU A 438 25.69 16.66 13.91
C LEU A 438 26.24 16.82 12.49
N TYR A 439 25.68 17.73 11.69
CA TYR A 439 25.98 17.85 10.27
C TYR A 439 26.28 19.29 9.82
N SER A 440 27.10 19.39 8.77
CA SER A 440 27.25 20.60 7.96
C SER A 440 26.82 20.29 6.53
N VAL A 441 25.83 21.01 6.01
CA VAL A 441 25.23 20.74 4.69
C VAL A 441 25.33 22.00 3.85
N THR A 442 25.89 21.89 2.63
CA THR A 442 25.95 22.99 1.68
C THR A 442 25.03 22.73 0.50
N PHE A 443 24.11 23.65 0.28
CA PHE A 443 23.17 23.67 -0.84
C PHE A 443 23.65 24.63 -1.92
N ASP A 444 23.48 24.26 -3.18
CA ASP A 444 23.72 25.10 -4.34
C ASP A 444 22.37 25.56 -4.96
N PRO A 445 21.95 26.82 -4.73
CA PRO A 445 20.68 27.32 -5.28
C PRO A 445 20.67 27.37 -6.80
N ILE A 446 21.84 27.59 -7.45
CA ILE A 446 21.95 27.63 -8.92
C ILE A 446 21.71 26.25 -9.51
N ALA A 447 22.10 25.20 -8.80
CA ALA A 447 21.81 23.81 -9.18
C ALA A 447 20.48 23.27 -8.61
N GLY A 448 19.46 24.14 -8.47
CA GLY A 448 18.14 23.76 -7.98
C GLY A 448 18.10 23.31 -6.52
N GLY A 449 19.04 23.75 -5.68
CA GLY A 449 19.13 23.36 -4.28
C GLY A 449 19.79 22.00 -4.07
N ALA A 450 20.53 21.50 -5.05
CA ALA A 450 21.30 20.27 -4.89
C ALA A 450 22.33 20.40 -3.76
N ILE A 451 22.56 19.30 -3.04
CA ILE A 451 23.54 19.24 -1.97
C ILE A 451 24.93 18.98 -2.56
N THR A 452 25.86 19.91 -2.35
CA THR A 452 27.23 19.83 -2.82
C THR A 452 28.23 19.38 -1.78
N SER A 453 27.84 19.44 -0.49
CA SER A 453 28.62 18.91 0.63
C SER A 453 27.69 18.50 1.75
N LEU A 454 27.93 17.32 2.33
CA LEU A 454 27.25 16.81 3.52
C LEU A 454 28.28 16.17 4.43
N ILE A 455 28.71 16.90 5.45
CA ILE A 455 29.76 16.46 6.38
C ILE A 455 29.14 16.06 7.71
N GLU A 456 29.40 14.85 8.18
CA GLU A 456 29.15 14.43 9.55
C GLU A 456 30.25 14.97 10.47
N LYS A 457 29.88 15.79 11.44
CA LYS A 457 30.85 16.51 12.26
C LYS A 457 31.68 15.64 13.21
N ASN A 458 31.10 14.52 13.69
CA ASN A 458 31.79 13.68 14.65
C ASN A 458 32.95 12.89 14.01
N THR A 459 32.78 12.47 12.76
CA THR A 459 33.75 11.68 12.03
C THR A 459 34.53 12.50 10.98
N GLY A 460 34.03 13.68 10.61
CA GLY A 460 34.53 14.48 9.49
C GLY A 460 34.24 13.88 8.13
N ARG A 461 33.38 12.84 8.06
CA ARG A 461 33.06 12.18 6.81
C ARG A 461 32.25 13.05 5.87
N GLU A 462 32.75 13.24 4.66
CA GLU A 462 32.02 13.84 3.55
C GLU A 462 31.23 12.72 2.82
N PHE A 463 29.92 12.92 2.66
CA PHE A 463 29.05 11.99 1.95
C PHE A 463 28.82 12.38 0.47
N ALA A 464 29.07 13.65 0.11
CA ALA A 464 28.94 14.07 -1.27
C ALA A 464 30.18 13.66 -2.06
N ASP A 465 29.99 12.82 -3.05
CA ASP A 465 31.05 12.47 -4.01
C ASP A 465 31.22 13.59 -5.03
N LYS A 466 32.34 14.33 -4.91
CA LYS A 466 32.66 15.45 -5.82
C LYS A 466 33.05 14.99 -7.22
N SER A 467 33.40 13.71 -7.40
CA SER A 467 33.74 13.12 -8.70
C SER A 467 32.49 12.63 -9.47
N SER A 468 31.35 12.50 -8.78
CA SER A 468 30.10 12.07 -9.39
C SER A 468 29.49 13.17 -10.28
N GLU A 469 29.02 12.78 -11.45
CA GLU A 469 28.22 13.64 -12.32
C GLU A 469 26.83 13.95 -11.71
N ARG A 470 26.44 13.22 -10.66
CA ARG A 470 25.16 13.38 -9.96
C ARG A 470 25.39 13.95 -8.57
N ARG A 471 24.56 14.91 -8.18
CA ARG A 471 24.57 15.51 -6.85
C ARG A 471 23.50 14.91 -5.96
N ILE A 472 23.69 14.97 -4.66
CA ILE A 472 22.68 14.56 -3.70
C ILE A 472 21.49 15.53 -3.81
N ASN A 473 20.27 14.99 -3.80
CA ASN A 473 19.01 15.75 -3.95
C ASN A 473 18.89 16.52 -5.28
N GLU A 474 19.58 16.09 -6.32
CA GLU A 474 19.47 16.67 -7.65
C GLU A 474 18.17 16.19 -8.32
N LEU A 475 17.35 17.13 -8.75
CA LEU A 475 16.16 16.84 -9.55
C LEU A 475 16.54 16.83 -11.02
N ARG A 476 16.30 15.73 -11.70
CA ARG A 476 16.49 15.56 -13.15
C ARG A 476 15.17 15.23 -13.81
N GLY A 477 14.96 15.76 -15.02
CA GLY A 477 13.85 15.44 -15.89
C GLY A 477 14.34 15.20 -17.30
N PHE A 478 13.60 14.41 -18.05
CA PHE A 478 13.79 14.27 -19.50
C PHE A 478 12.66 15.04 -20.17
N PHE A 479 13.01 15.87 -21.12
CA PHE A 479 12.03 16.51 -22.00
C PHE A 479 12.11 15.76 -23.33
N TYR A 480 10.97 15.35 -23.82
CA TYR A 480 10.85 14.81 -25.17
C TYR A 480 10.52 15.98 -26.09
N ASP A 481 11.36 16.21 -27.09
CA ASP A 481 10.99 17.12 -28.15
C ASP A 481 9.86 16.46 -28.93
N GLU A 482 8.74 17.18 -29.10
CA GLU A 482 7.66 16.78 -29.97
C GLU A 482 8.11 17.00 -31.42
N ASP A 483 8.70 16.00 -32.05
CA ASP A 483 8.85 15.89 -33.49
C ASP A 483 7.91 14.82 -34.07
#